data_f90f93b36f6c40468f456e839f80c6ab
#
_entry.id   f90f93b36f6c40468f456e839f80c6ab
#
_cell.length_a   1.000
_cell.length_b   1.000
_cell.length_c   1.000
_cell.angle_alpha   90.00
_cell.angle_beta   90.00
_cell.angle_gamma   90.00
#
_symmetry.space_group_name_H-M   'P 1'
#
loop_
_entity.id
_entity.type
_entity.pdbx_description
1 polymer ?
#
loop_
_entity_poly.entity_id
_entity_poly.type
_entity_poly.pdbx_seq_one_letter_code
_entity_poly.pdbx_strand_id
1 'polypeptide(L)'
;MFGNPSSMPSSVFDELWRLQQEVDELFGSWSSPLGIRSSPRGSFPAINVGQTPERVDVYLFAPGIDPKSLDISIQQNLLTVSGKREPTVREEADYYRQERFAGEFRRVISLPEDVDPERVQAKYADGIVQISVQRREAARPRQIEIH
;
A
#
# COMPACT_ATOMS: atom_id res chain seq x y z
N MET A 1 -37.38 -32.76 35.74
CA MET A 1 -36.31 -31.74 35.85
C MET A 1 -35.69 -31.58 34.47
N PHE A 2 -36.09 -30.62 33.74
CA PHE A 2 -35.49 -30.28 32.45
C PHE A 2 -34.54 -29.13 32.65
N GLY A 3 -33.23 -29.41 32.63
CA GLY A 3 -32.20 -28.41 32.64
C GLY A 3 -32.27 -27.60 31.37
N ASN A 4 -32.37 -26.31 31.50
CA ASN A 4 -32.37 -25.34 30.42
C ASN A 4 -30.98 -25.30 29.76
N PRO A 5 -30.83 -25.60 28.48
CA PRO A 5 -29.54 -25.46 27.80
C PRO A 5 -29.39 -24.07 27.20
N SER A 6 -29.46 -23.03 28.04
CA SER A 6 -29.36 -21.67 27.58
C SER A 6 -28.56 -20.80 28.55
N SER A 7 -27.27 -21.03 28.57
CA SER A 7 -26.32 -20.00 28.97
C SER A 7 -24.94 -20.27 28.34
N MET A 8 -24.87 -20.17 27.02
CA MET A 8 -23.60 -19.79 26.46
C MET A 8 -23.36 -18.33 26.83
N PRO A 9 -22.23 -17.99 27.45
CA PRO A 9 -21.94 -16.61 27.79
C PRO A 9 -21.94 -15.75 26.55
N SER A 10 -22.60 -14.62 26.59
CA SER A 10 -22.71 -13.63 25.53
C SER A 10 -21.32 -13.20 24.96
N SER A 11 -20.28 -13.37 25.77
CA SER A 11 -18.90 -13.10 25.37
C SER A 11 -18.38 -13.97 24.22
N VAL A 12 -18.86 -15.21 24.09
CA VAL A 12 -18.42 -16.12 22.99
C VAL A 12 -19.04 -15.70 21.65
N PHE A 13 -20.26 -15.20 21.66
CA PHE A 13 -20.88 -14.66 20.45
C PHE A 13 -20.25 -13.34 20.02
N ASP A 14 -19.85 -12.49 20.95
CA ASP A 14 -19.15 -11.23 20.68
C ASP A 14 -17.75 -11.48 20.11
N GLU A 15 -17.04 -12.50 20.58
CA GLU A 15 -15.75 -12.91 20.00
C GLU A 15 -15.90 -13.51 18.61
N LEU A 16 -16.92 -14.32 18.36
CA LEU A 16 -17.21 -14.88 17.03
C LEU A 16 -17.58 -13.78 16.01
N TRP A 17 -18.36 -12.79 16.43
CA TRP A 17 -18.69 -11.64 15.59
C TRP A 17 -17.46 -10.79 15.26
N ARG A 18 -16.54 -10.59 16.21
CA ARG A 18 -15.28 -9.90 15.98
C ARG A 18 -14.39 -10.65 15.00
N LEU A 19 -14.24 -11.96 15.19
CA LEU A 19 -13.47 -12.82 14.28
C LEU A 19 -14.06 -12.82 12.87
N GLN A 20 -15.38 -12.81 12.75
CA GLN A 20 -16.05 -12.75 11.46
C GLN A 20 -15.85 -11.41 10.75
N GLN A 21 -15.84 -10.30 11.48
CA GLN A 21 -15.51 -8.98 10.95
C GLN A 21 -14.04 -8.89 10.51
N GLU A 22 -13.10 -9.40 11.31
CA GLU A 22 -11.68 -9.46 10.91
C GLU A 22 -11.44 -10.33 9.67
N VAL A 23 -12.15 -11.45 9.57
CA VAL A 23 -12.09 -12.34 8.40
C VAL A 23 -12.72 -11.67 7.18
N ASP A 24 -13.83 -10.97 7.32
CA ASP A 24 -14.47 -10.23 6.23
C ASP A 24 -13.62 -9.04 5.75
N GLU A 25 -12.90 -8.36 6.63
CA GLU A 25 -11.93 -7.34 6.24
C GLU A 25 -10.74 -7.93 5.48
N LEU A 26 -10.24 -9.10 5.90
CA LEU A 26 -9.15 -9.80 5.22
C LEU A 26 -9.57 -10.36 3.86
N PHE A 27 -10.78 -10.91 3.74
CA PHE A 27 -11.30 -11.48 2.50
C PHE A 27 -12.00 -10.45 1.60
N GLY A 28 -12.58 -9.40 2.14
CA GLY A 28 -13.13 -8.28 1.38
C GLY A 28 -12.07 -7.55 0.55
N SER A 29 -10.84 -7.55 1.02
CA SER A 29 -9.66 -7.06 0.31
C SER A 29 -9.24 -7.94 -0.87
N TRP A 30 -9.58 -9.23 -0.87
CA TRP A 30 -9.17 -10.21 -1.90
C TRP A 30 -10.19 -10.40 -3.04
N SER A 31 -11.45 -10.05 -2.83
CA SER A 31 -12.53 -10.31 -3.78
C SER A 31 -12.94 -9.11 -4.64
N SER A 32 -12.37 -7.94 -4.41
CA SER A 32 -12.56 -6.81 -5.33
C SER A 32 -11.57 -6.90 -6.47
N PRO A 33 -12.00 -7.10 -7.72
CA PRO A 33 -11.15 -6.80 -8.85
C PRO A 33 -10.82 -5.31 -8.75
N LEU A 34 -9.61 -5.01 -8.29
CA LEU A 34 -9.07 -3.66 -8.22
C LEU A 34 -8.94 -3.11 -9.64
N GLY A 35 -10.07 -2.73 -10.22
CA GLY A 35 -10.03 -1.85 -11.35
C GLY A 35 -9.42 -0.53 -10.89
N ILE A 36 -8.53 0.01 -11.70
CA ILE A 36 -7.88 1.33 -11.50
C ILE A 36 -8.91 2.44 -11.16
N ARG A 37 -10.19 2.19 -11.37
CA ARG A 37 -11.31 3.12 -11.17
C ARG A 37 -11.99 3.06 -9.81
N SER A 38 -11.74 2.02 -9.02
CA SER A 38 -12.41 1.83 -7.72
C SER A 38 -11.41 1.50 -6.62
N SER A 39 -10.47 2.41 -6.38
CA SER A 39 -9.62 2.30 -5.20
C SER A 39 -10.46 2.55 -3.95
N PRO A 40 -10.48 1.64 -2.98
CA PRO A 40 -11.10 1.90 -1.68
C PRO A 40 -10.54 3.18 -1.06
N ARG A 41 -11.36 3.89 -0.30
CA ARG A 41 -10.91 5.07 0.43
C ARG A 41 -9.67 4.70 1.28
N GLY A 42 -8.59 5.46 1.15
CA GLY A 42 -7.33 5.23 1.85
C GLY A 42 -6.29 4.37 1.12
N SER A 43 -6.60 3.86 -0.08
CA SER A 43 -5.67 3.09 -0.90
C SER A 43 -4.97 3.91 -2.00
N PHE A 44 -5.18 5.21 -2.05
CA PHE A 44 -4.45 6.08 -2.98
C PHE A 44 -3.05 6.40 -2.45
N PRO A 45 -2.04 6.43 -3.32
CA PRO A 45 -2.03 5.96 -4.69
C PRO A 45 -1.97 4.44 -4.80
N ALA A 46 -2.46 3.87 -5.91
CA ALA A 46 -2.26 2.46 -6.21
C ALA A 46 -0.77 2.16 -6.36
N ILE A 47 -0.32 0.99 -5.90
CA ILE A 47 1.07 0.58 -5.90
C ILE A 47 1.26 -0.78 -6.54
N ASN A 48 2.38 -0.94 -7.25
CA ASN A 48 2.91 -2.23 -7.66
C ASN A 48 4.33 -2.39 -7.08
N VAL A 49 4.63 -3.56 -6.57
CA VAL A 49 5.96 -3.89 -6.05
C VAL A 49 6.51 -5.09 -6.79
N GLY A 50 7.64 -4.91 -7.44
CA GLY A 50 8.39 -5.95 -8.13
C GLY A 50 9.72 -6.23 -7.43
N GLN A 51 10.17 -7.48 -7.49
CA GLN A 51 11.43 -7.89 -6.89
C GLN A 51 12.30 -8.60 -7.92
N THR A 52 13.57 -8.28 -7.92
CA THR A 52 14.63 -9.03 -8.61
C THR A 52 15.66 -9.51 -7.59
N PRO A 53 16.61 -10.38 -7.99
CA PRO A 53 17.74 -10.74 -7.10
C PRO A 53 18.58 -9.56 -6.66
N GLU A 54 18.54 -8.44 -7.40
CA GLU A 54 19.42 -7.28 -7.23
C GLU A 54 18.74 -6.10 -6.57
N ARG A 55 17.42 -5.93 -6.76
CA ARG A 55 16.68 -4.74 -6.30
C ARG A 55 15.19 -5.01 -6.12
N VAL A 56 14.55 -4.10 -5.43
CA VAL A 56 13.10 -4.00 -5.31
C VAL A 56 12.66 -2.71 -5.99
N ASP A 57 11.68 -2.80 -6.90
CA ASP A 57 11.10 -1.67 -7.59
C ASP A 57 9.66 -1.45 -7.12
N VAL A 58 9.36 -0.24 -6.70
CA VAL A 58 8.04 0.19 -6.25
C VAL A 58 7.51 1.24 -7.20
N TYR A 59 6.33 1.02 -7.73
CA TYR A 59 5.62 1.94 -8.63
C TYR A 59 4.38 2.47 -7.93
N LEU A 60 4.28 3.80 -7.82
CA LEU A 60 3.07 4.46 -7.31
C LEU A 60 2.41 5.21 -8.46
N PHE A 61 1.15 4.92 -8.69
CA PHE A 61 0.35 5.56 -9.74
C PHE A 61 -0.33 6.80 -9.18
N ALA A 62 0.36 7.93 -9.27
CA ALA A 62 0.02 9.18 -8.63
C ALA A 62 -0.03 10.35 -9.63
N PRO A 63 -0.93 10.29 -10.64
CA PRO A 63 -1.02 11.34 -11.65
C PRO A 63 -1.54 12.64 -11.04
N GLY A 64 -1.02 13.77 -11.52
CA GLY A 64 -1.46 15.10 -11.11
C GLY A 64 -0.94 15.55 -9.74
N ILE A 65 0.16 14.94 -9.28
CA ILE A 65 0.85 15.37 -8.06
C ILE A 65 2.04 16.24 -8.45
N ASP A 66 2.28 17.29 -7.67
CA ASP A 66 3.53 18.04 -7.75
C ASP A 66 4.65 17.19 -7.13
N PRO A 67 5.69 16.83 -7.89
CA PRO A 67 6.83 16.07 -7.36
C PRO A 67 7.48 16.70 -6.14
N LYS A 68 7.42 18.02 -6.00
CA LYS A 68 7.97 18.75 -4.86
C LYS A 68 7.18 18.55 -3.57
N SER A 69 5.92 18.12 -3.69
CA SER A 69 5.06 17.80 -2.54
C SER A 69 5.26 16.37 -2.03
N LEU A 70 6.03 15.55 -2.75
CA LEU A 70 6.31 14.17 -2.36
C LEU A 70 7.43 14.13 -1.32
N ASP A 71 7.15 13.43 -0.23
CA ASP A 71 8.14 13.05 0.77
C ASP A 71 8.30 11.53 0.76
N ILE A 72 9.53 11.09 0.54
CA ILE A 72 9.89 9.68 0.44
C ILE A 72 10.97 9.41 1.47
N SER A 73 10.69 8.52 2.39
CA SER A 73 11.63 8.11 3.42
C SER A 73 11.69 6.59 3.54
N ILE A 74 12.87 6.10 3.90
CA ILE A 74 13.07 4.70 4.19
C ILE A 74 13.73 4.58 5.56
N GLN A 75 13.15 3.76 6.40
CA GLN A 75 13.69 3.47 7.72
C GLN A 75 13.69 1.95 7.92
N GLN A 76 14.88 1.39 8.10
CA GLN A 76 15.07 -0.05 8.10
C GLN A 76 14.56 -0.65 6.77
N ASN A 77 13.47 -1.39 6.80
CA ASN A 77 12.83 -1.97 5.63
C ASN A 77 11.42 -1.40 5.36
N LEU A 78 11.07 -0.28 6.00
CA LEU A 78 9.80 0.41 5.78
C LEU A 78 10.01 1.62 4.88
N LEU A 79 9.41 1.57 3.72
CA LEU A 79 9.35 2.68 2.77
C LEU A 79 8.06 3.46 3.01
N THR A 80 8.19 4.72 3.35
CA THR A 80 7.05 5.63 3.52
C THR A 80 7.03 6.63 2.38
N VAL A 81 5.89 6.77 1.74
CA VAL A 81 5.65 7.79 0.71
C VAL A 81 4.44 8.59 1.12
N SER A 82 4.59 9.89 1.24
CA SER A 82 3.52 10.83 1.54
C SER A 82 3.52 11.99 0.57
N GLY A 83 2.39 12.62 0.43
CA GLY A 83 2.22 13.75 -0.46
C GLY A 83 0.80 14.29 -0.44
N LYS A 84 0.56 15.28 -1.27
CA LYS A 84 -0.74 15.90 -1.41
C LYS A 84 -1.12 16.00 -2.89
N ARG A 85 -2.37 15.68 -3.18
CA ARG A 85 -2.94 15.90 -4.49
C ARG A 85 -4.00 16.98 -4.41
N GLU A 86 -3.74 18.09 -5.10
CA GLU A 86 -4.70 19.19 -5.19
C GLU A 86 -5.84 18.82 -6.14
N PRO A 87 -7.08 19.13 -5.78
CA PRO A 87 -8.19 18.97 -6.70
C PRO A 87 -8.05 19.97 -7.84
N THR A 88 -8.25 19.52 -9.07
CA THR A 88 -8.36 20.42 -10.21
C THR A 88 -9.80 20.93 -10.26
N VAL A 89 -10.08 21.99 -9.55
CA VAL A 89 -11.40 22.63 -9.51
C VAL A 89 -11.33 23.93 -10.32
N ARG A 90 -12.29 24.11 -11.23
CA ARG A 90 -12.54 25.38 -11.88
C ARG A 90 -13.50 26.18 -10.99
N GLU A 91 -13.15 27.40 -10.65
CA GLU A 91 -13.95 28.26 -9.75
C GLU A 91 -15.40 28.52 -10.26
N GLU A 92 -15.61 28.41 -11.56
CA GLU A 92 -16.90 28.68 -12.20
C GLU A 92 -17.75 27.43 -12.48
N ALA A 93 -17.29 26.24 -12.02
CA ALA A 93 -17.95 24.97 -12.30
C ALA A 93 -18.55 24.35 -11.04
N ASP A 94 -19.81 23.94 -11.12
CA ASP A 94 -20.47 23.12 -10.12
C ASP A 94 -20.20 21.64 -10.39
N TYR A 95 -19.54 20.97 -9.44
CA TYR A 95 -19.23 19.55 -9.55
C TYR A 95 -20.29 18.71 -8.85
N TYR A 96 -21.07 17.96 -9.60
CA TYR A 96 -22.05 17.01 -9.07
C TYR A 96 -21.47 15.59 -8.92
N ARG A 97 -20.25 15.33 -9.41
CA ARG A 97 -19.53 14.07 -9.26
C ARG A 97 -18.03 14.32 -9.18
N GLN A 98 -17.41 13.85 -8.13
CA GLN A 98 -15.96 13.89 -7.91
C GLN A 98 -15.52 12.51 -7.42
N GLU A 99 -14.95 11.71 -8.31
CA GLU A 99 -14.53 10.33 -8.03
C GLU A 99 -13.00 10.21 -7.88
N ARG A 100 -12.25 11.26 -8.26
CA ARG A 100 -10.81 11.28 -8.12
C ARG A 100 -10.41 11.69 -6.70
N PHE A 101 -9.42 10.99 -6.18
CA PHE A 101 -8.83 11.34 -4.88
C PHE A 101 -8.25 12.75 -4.90
N ALA A 102 -8.51 13.52 -3.86
CA ALA A 102 -7.86 14.79 -3.55
C ALA A 102 -7.57 14.84 -2.05
N GLY A 103 -6.48 15.45 -1.68
CA GLY A 103 -6.05 15.58 -0.31
C GLY A 103 -4.67 14.98 -0.04
N GLU A 104 -4.36 14.82 1.23
CA GLU A 104 -3.12 14.21 1.69
C GLU A 104 -3.21 12.69 1.66
N PHE A 105 -2.10 12.04 1.33
CA PHE A 105 -1.98 10.60 1.39
C PHE A 105 -0.66 10.20 2.05
N ARG A 106 -0.67 9.01 2.62
CA ARG A 106 0.51 8.36 3.15
C ARG A 106 0.43 6.86 2.88
N ARG A 107 1.45 6.32 2.25
CA ARG A 107 1.59 4.87 2.02
C ARG A 107 2.84 4.36 2.72
N VAL A 108 2.70 3.26 3.43
CA VAL A 108 3.81 2.55 4.07
C VAL A 108 3.92 1.18 3.43
N ILE A 109 5.09 0.86 2.92
CA ILE A 109 5.36 -0.36 2.17
C ILE A 109 6.48 -1.09 2.87
N SER A 110 6.22 -2.33 3.28
CA SER A 110 7.24 -3.21 3.83
C SER A 110 8.08 -3.80 2.71
N LEU A 111 9.38 -3.58 2.79
CA LEU A 111 10.36 -4.14 1.87
C LEU A 111 11.05 -5.35 2.51
N PRO A 112 11.71 -6.22 1.71
CA PRO A 112 12.55 -7.27 2.26
C PRO A 112 13.65 -6.71 3.19
N GLU A 113 14.06 -7.48 4.19
CA GLU A 113 15.07 -7.05 5.17
C GLU A 113 16.47 -6.87 4.57
N ASP A 114 16.73 -7.45 3.42
CA ASP A 114 17.99 -7.44 2.72
C ASP A 114 18.21 -6.22 1.80
N VAL A 115 17.29 -5.24 1.83
CA VAL A 115 17.46 -3.99 1.08
C VAL A 115 18.47 -3.06 1.75
N ASP A 116 19.11 -2.24 0.95
CA ASP A 116 20.05 -1.22 1.38
C ASP A 116 19.36 0.16 1.37
N PRO A 117 19.06 0.72 2.53
CA PRO A 117 18.36 2.00 2.62
C PRO A 117 19.20 3.20 2.14
N GLU A 118 20.49 3.05 1.96
CA GLU A 118 21.37 4.10 1.41
C GLU A 118 21.42 4.08 -0.11
N ARG A 119 20.97 3.00 -0.74
CA ARG A 119 20.97 2.83 -2.20
C ARG A 119 19.55 2.88 -2.76
N VAL A 120 18.93 4.03 -2.62
CA VAL A 120 17.55 4.31 -3.08
C VAL A 120 17.59 5.36 -4.16
N GLN A 121 16.86 5.12 -5.24
CA GLN A 121 16.64 6.08 -6.31
C GLN A 121 15.13 6.27 -6.49
N ALA A 122 14.69 7.51 -6.63
CA ALA A 122 13.31 7.83 -6.92
C ALA A 122 13.21 8.72 -8.16
N LYS A 123 12.25 8.42 -9.01
CA LYS A 123 11.95 9.17 -10.23
C LYS A 123 10.44 9.37 -10.36
N TYR A 124 10.02 10.57 -10.75
CA TYR A 124 8.65 10.85 -11.14
C TYR A 124 8.58 11.17 -12.62
N ALA A 125 7.81 10.39 -13.36
CA ALA A 125 7.56 10.60 -14.77
C ALA A 125 6.19 10.05 -15.16
N ASP A 126 5.49 10.74 -16.03
CA ASP A 126 4.19 10.32 -16.60
C ASP A 126 3.12 9.95 -15.53
N GLY A 127 3.14 10.64 -14.40
CA GLY A 127 2.24 10.37 -13.29
C GLY A 127 2.60 9.15 -12.43
N ILE A 128 3.78 8.59 -12.63
CA ILE A 128 4.26 7.42 -11.89
C ILE A 128 5.50 7.79 -11.08
N VAL A 129 5.45 7.50 -9.78
CA VAL A 129 6.63 7.54 -8.92
C VAL A 129 7.26 6.16 -8.95
N GLN A 130 8.46 6.06 -9.46
CA GLN A 130 9.25 4.83 -9.46
C GLN A 130 10.34 4.95 -8.39
N ILE A 131 10.37 4.02 -7.46
CA ILE A 131 11.36 3.95 -6.40
C ILE A 131 12.08 2.61 -6.52
N SER A 132 13.39 2.67 -6.72
CA SER A 132 14.26 1.49 -6.83
C SER A 132 15.16 1.41 -5.61
N VAL A 133 15.09 0.32 -4.88
CA VAL A 133 15.91 0.06 -3.70
C VAL A 133 16.82 -1.14 -3.98
N GLN A 134 18.11 -0.94 -3.91
CA GLN A 134 19.08 -2.00 -4.14
C GLN A 134 19.09 -2.98 -2.97
N ARG A 135 19.33 -4.25 -3.24
CA ARG A 135 19.63 -5.23 -2.21
C ARG A 135 21.09 -5.16 -1.79
N ARG A 136 21.37 -5.49 -0.55
CA ARG A 136 22.75 -5.61 -0.05
C ARG A 136 23.50 -6.66 -0.85
N GLU A 137 24.75 -6.41 -1.16
CA GLU A 137 25.57 -7.33 -1.97
C GLU A 137 25.74 -8.70 -1.32
N ALA A 138 25.80 -8.75 0.01
CA ALA A 138 25.87 -10.00 0.77
C ALA A 138 24.63 -10.89 0.63
N ALA A 139 23.47 -10.32 0.25
CA ALA A 139 22.21 -11.02 0.09
C ALA A 139 21.95 -11.48 -1.36
N ARG A 140 22.80 -11.09 -2.30
CA ARG A 140 22.66 -11.50 -3.71
C ARG A 140 23.07 -12.96 -3.89
N PRO A 141 22.37 -13.72 -4.74
CA PRO A 141 22.78 -15.07 -5.07
C PRO A 141 24.18 -15.08 -5.68
N ARG A 142 25.07 -15.91 -5.13
CA ARG A 142 26.38 -16.16 -5.68
C ARG A 142 26.38 -17.49 -6.41
N GLN A 143 26.89 -17.49 -7.63
CA GLN A 143 27.16 -18.73 -8.36
C GLN A 143 28.44 -19.35 -7.78
N ILE A 144 28.30 -20.59 -7.34
CA ILE A 144 29.46 -21.36 -6.80
C ILE A 144 29.95 -22.25 -7.93
N GLU A 145 31.18 -22.03 -8.35
CA GLU A 145 31.86 -22.93 -9.29
C GLU A 145 32.39 -24.12 -8.53
N ILE A 146 32.08 -25.31 -9.01
CA ILE A 146 32.59 -26.58 -8.49
C ILE A 146 33.87 -26.90 -9.29
N HIS A 147 34.96 -26.97 -8.58
CA HIS A 147 36.24 -27.39 -9.14
C HIS A 147 36.46 -28.88 -8.96
#